data_6201aa7c8b3b2dc9f69abcb2d74fea6f
#
_entry.id   6201aa7c8b3b2dc9f69abcb2d74fea6f
#
_cell.length_a   1.000
_cell.length_b   1.000
_cell.length_c   1.000
_cell.angle_alpha   90.00
_cell.angle_beta   90.00
_cell.angle_gamma   90.00
#
_symmetry.space_group_name_H-M   'P 1'
#
loop_
_entity.id
_entity.type
_entity.pdbx_description
1 polymer ?
#
loop_
_entity_poly.entity_id
_entity_poly.type
_entity_poly.pdbx_seq_one_letter_code
_entity_poly.pdbx_strand_id
1 'polypeptide(L)'
;VKSLSVGEGDYVTVGQSLATVSQNRKLVLRAEVSQKYAGRLRAVTSANFETPYDGRVYSLAEMGGRLLSVGKGSDGTSAYIPVTFEFNNGGEVIPGSFVEVFLLSAPRPETLAVPLSAVTEDQGVYSVFVQLDPETYVKREVKLGASDGTRVQILEGLSSGETIVSRGVAQVKMASFSGAIPGHTHSH
;
A
#
# COMPACT_ATOMS: atom_id res chain seq x y z
N VAL A 1 0.18 21.10 -20.38
CA VAL A 1 -0.45 22.35 -19.93
C VAL A 1 -1.24 22.02 -18.67
N LYS A 2 -1.02 22.76 -17.59
CA LYS A 2 -1.74 22.60 -16.30
C LYS A 2 -3.05 23.40 -16.34
N SER A 3 -3.01 24.57 -16.85
CA SER A 3 -4.19 25.43 -17.04
C SER A 3 -4.01 26.34 -18.26
N LEU A 4 -5.11 26.61 -18.94
CA LEU A 4 -5.22 27.60 -19.99
C LEU A 4 -6.14 28.70 -19.47
N SER A 5 -5.67 29.94 -19.48
CA SER A 5 -6.37 31.09 -18.91
C SER A 5 -7.08 31.95 -19.97
N VAL A 6 -6.99 31.56 -21.25
CA VAL A 6 -7.55 32.26 -22.39
C VAL A 6 -8.15 31.27 -23.39
N GLY A 7 -9.20 31.67 -24.09
CA GLY A 7 -9.85 30.94 -25.18
C GLY A 7 -9.50 31.53 -26.54
N GLU A 8 -9.95 30.85 -27.60
CA GLU A 8 -9.84 31.35 -28.96
C GLU A 8 -10.69 32.60 -29.13
N GLY A 9 -10.07 33.69 -29.63
CA GLY A 9 -10.73 35.00 -29.81
C GLY A 9 -10.65 35.92 -28.62
N ASP A 10 -10.09 35.51 -27.48
CA ASP A 10 -9.94 36.37 -26.33
C ASP A 10 -8.92 37.50 -26.58
N TYR A 11 -9.25 38.69 -26.09
CA TYR A 11 -8.32 39.79 -26.11
C TYR A 11 -7.33 39.68 -24.96
N VAL A 12 -6.02 39.78 -25.26
CA VAL A 12 -4.95 39.64 -24.27
C VAL A 12 -4.13 40.91 -24.15
N THR A 13 -3.65 41.19 -22.94
CA THR A 13 -2.82 42.38 -22.66
C THR A 13 -1.38 41.98 -22.40
N VAL A 14 -0.45 42.92 -22.57
CA VAL A 14 0.97 42.68 -22.28
C VAL A 14 1.13 42.32 -20.79
N GLY A 15 1.82 41.19 -20.50
CA GLY A 15 2.02 40.71 -19.13
C GLY A 15 0.93 39.79 -18.59
N GLN A 16 -0.13 39.53 -19.35
CA GLN A 16 -1.18 38.58 -18.97
C GLN A 16 -0.66 37.13 -19.07
N SER A 17 -0.94 36.34 -18.04
CA SER A 17 -0.64 34.89 -18.07
C SER A 17 -1.64 34.19 -18.98
N LEU A 18 -1.16 33.54 -20.04
CA LEU A 18 -1.99 32.84 -21.01
C LEU A 18 -2.18 31.38 -20.66
N ALA A 19 -1.14 30.74 -20.14
CA ALA A 19 -1.17 29.32 -19.77
C ALA A 19 -0.14 29.02 -18.69
N THR A 20 -0.40 27.99 -17.92
CA THR A 20 0.58 27.40 -16.99
C THR A 20 1.00 26.03 -17.51
N VAL A 21 2.29 25.83 -17.72
CA VAL A 21 2.87 24.55 -18.08
C VAL A 21 3.56 23.97 -16.86
N SER A 22 3.27 22.73 -16.54
CA SER A 22 3.88 22.00 -15.44
C SER A 22 4.66 20.81 -16.00
N GLN A 23 5.88 20.60 -15.51
CA GLN A 23 6.65 19.38 -15.77
C GLN A 23 6.33 18.36 -14.69
N ASN A 24 5.58 17.31 -15.04
CA ASN A 24 5.17 16.26 -14.09
C ASN A 24 6.08 15.03 -14.15
N ARG A 25 7.31 15.16 -14.67
CA ARG A 25 8.28 14.07 -14.75
C ARG A 25 8.92 13.72 -13.41
N LYS A 26 8.98 14.69 -12.50
CA LYS A 26 9.41 14.50 -11.12
C LYS A 26 8.31 14.95 -10.20
N LEU A 27 7.97 14.12 -9.26
CA LEU A 27 6.98 14.41 -8.24
C LEU A 27 7.59 14.31 -6.84
N VAL A 28 6.91 14.93 -5.91
CA VAL A 28 7.24 14.88 -4.49
C VAL A 28 6.12 14.15 -3.76
N LEU A 29 6.47 13.08 -3.06
CA LEU A 29 5.61 12.40 -2.11
C LEU A 29 5.87 12.97 -0.72
N ARG A 30 4.82 13.44 -0.06
CA ARG A 30 4.88 13.93 1.32
C ARG A 30 3.99 13.08 2.20
N ALA A 31 4.57 12.41 3.17
CA ALA A 31 3.88 11.64 4.19
C ALA A 31 3.84 12.43 5.50
N GLU A 32 2.69 12.50 6.14
CA GLU A 32 2.49 13.12 7.45
C GLU A 32 2.44 12.03 8.52
N VAL A 33 3.51 11.90 9.30
CA VAL A 33 3.68 10.82 10.28
C VAL A 33 3.45 11.33 11.69
N SER A 34 2.58 10.66 12.44
CA SER A 34 2.33 11.02 13.85
C SER A 34 3.63 11.00 14.67
N GLN A 35 3.82 11.99 15.52
CA GLN A 35 4.99 12.15 16.40
C GLN A 35 5.28 10.91 17.26
N LYS A 36 4.29 10.10 17.60
CA LYS A 36 4.48 8.85 18.33
C LYS A 36 5.45 7.87 17.66
N TYR A 37 5.65 8.01 16.33
CA TYR A 37 6.58 7.19 15.55
C TYR A 37 7.93 7.87 15.28
N ALA A 38 8.20 9.04 15.85
CA ALA A 38 9.42 9.83 15.60
C ALA A 38 10.72 9.00 15.72
N GLY A 39 10.80 8.13 16.73
CA GLY A 39 11.97 7.27 16.93
C GLY A 39 12.23 6.28 15.79
N ARG A 40 11.22 5.91 15.03
CA ARG A 40 11.32 4.98 13.89
C ARG A 40 11.72 5.67 12.59
N LEU A 41 11.49 6.98 12.47
CA LEU A 41 11.73 7.73 11.23
C LEU A 41 13.20 7.76 10.83
N ARG A 42 14.13 7.63 11.78
CA ARG A 42 15.58 7.56 11.49
C ARG A 42 15.97 6.34 10.66
N ALA A 43 15.17 5.28 10.69
CA ALA A 43 15.43 4.05 9.96
C ALA A 43 14.76 4.05 8.57
N VAL A 44 13.97 5.08 8.24
CA VAL A 44 13.28 5.16 6.95
C VAL A 44 14.28 5.41 5.83
N THR A 45 14.26 4.57 4.81
CA THR A 45 15.13 4.64 3.65
C THR A 45 14.36 4.85 2.34
N SER A 46 13.12 4.38 2.27
CA SER A 46 12.26 4.45 1.09
C SER A 46 10.79 4.45 1.50
N ALA A 47 9.90 4.41 0.53
CA ALA A 47 8.48 4.20 0.73
C ALA A 47 7.85 3.48 -0.46
N ASN A 48 6.71 2.83 -0.22
CA ASN A 48 5.73 2.50 -1.24
C ASN A 48 4.50 3.39 -1.03
N PHE A 49 3.68 3.54 -2.05
CA PHE A 49 2.41 4.24 -1.92
C PHE A 49 1.34 3.64 -2.81
N GLU A 50 0.10 3.64 -2.33
CA GLU A 50 -1.07 3.17 -3.07
C GLU A 50 -1.91 4.36 -3.51
N THR A 51 -2.35 4.34 -4.77
CA THR A 51 -3.20 5.38 -5.35
C THR A 51 -4.66 4.97 -5.28
N PRO A 52 -5.60 5.91 -4.94
CA PRO A 52 -7.00 5.56 -4.73
C PRO A 52 -7.77 5.30 -6.04
N TYR A 53 -7.21 5.70 -7.19
CA TYR A 53 -7.91 5.61 -8.48
C TYR A 53 -7.64 4.31 -9.24
N ASP A 54 -6.57 3.58 -8.94
CA ASP A 54 -6.26 2.28 -9.59
C ASP A 54 -5.94 1.16 -8.58
N GLY A 55 -5.83 1.50 -7.28
CA GLY A 55 -5.53 0.55 -6.21
C GLY A 55 -4.16 -0.13 -6.37
N ARG A 56 -3.24 0.49 -7.13
CA ARG A 56 -1.89 -0.04 -7.33
C ARG A 56 -0.94 0.50 -6.29
N VAL A 57 -0.10 -0.40 -5.80
CA VAL A 57 1.04 -0.03 -4.97
C VAL A 57 2.26 0.23 -5.84
N TYR A 58 2.78 1.44 -5.76
CA TYR A 58 3.96 1.91 -6.46
C TYR A 58 5.17 1.88 -5.54
N SER A 59 6.29 1.35 -6.02
CA SER A 59 7.56 1.33 -5.28
C SER A 59 8.40 2.54 -5.65
N LEU A 60 8.72 3.40 -4.67
CA LEU A 60 9.63 4.53 -4.91
C LEU A 60 11.01 4.07 -5.38
N ALA A 61 11.48 2.91 -4.90
CA ALA A 61 12.78 2.37 -5.32
C ALA A 61 12.80 2.08 -6.83
N GLU A 62 11.71 1.49 -7.38
CA GLU A 62 11.57 1.21 -8.81
C GLU A 62 11.40 2.48 -9.64
N MET A 63 10.82 3.53 -9.07
CA MET A 63 10.63 4.84 -9.71
C MET A 63 11.85 5.77 -9.54
N GLY A 64 12.99 5.25 -9.11
CA GLY A 64 14.20 6.04 -8.86
C GLY A 64 14.00 7.07 -7.74
N GLY A 65 13.18 6.73 -6.76
CA GLY A 65 12.85 7.58 -5.64
C GLY A 65 13.97 7.72 -4.63
N ARG A 66 14.02 8.87 -3.99
CA ARG A 66 14.99 9.16 -2.92
C ARG A 66 14.33 9.95 -1.79
N LEU A 67 14.78 9.67 -0.59
CA LEU A 67 14.41 10.45 0.59
C LEU A 67 15.05 11.84 0.49
N LEU A 68 14.25 12.90 0.56
CA LEU A 68 14.71 14.29 0.57
C LEU A 68 14.90 14.81 1.99
N SER A 69 13.91 14.59 2.83
CA SER A 69 13.93 15.11 4.21
C SER A 69 13.03 14.30 5.14
N VAL A 70 13.46 14.26 6.40
CA VAL A 70 12.62 13.91 7.53
C VAL A 70 12.56 15.15 8.41
N GLY A 71 11.37 15.66 8.65
CA GLY A 71 11.16 16.85 9.49
C GLY A 71 11.72 16.63 10.90
N LYS A 72 12.34 17.65 11.47
CA LYS A 72 12.95 17.59 12.82
C LYS A 72 11.97 17.84 13.96
N GLY A 73 10.70 17.93 13.68
CA GLY A 73 9.64 18.23 14.62
C GLY A 73 8.65 19.22 14.02
N SER A 74 7.53 19.39 14.68
CA SER A 74 6.60 20.44 14.36
C SER A 74 7.14 21.76 14.92
N ASP A 75 6.79 22.85 14.28
CA ASP A 75 6.87 24.21 14.78
C ASP A 75 5.96 24.49 16.00
N GLY A 76 5.58 23.44 16.72
CA GLY A 76 4.70 23.48 17.90
C GLY A 76 3.21 23.41 17.57
N THR A 77 2.82 23.52 16.31
CA THR A 77 1.41 23.57 15.88
C THR A 77 0.90 22.27 15.25
N SER A 78 1.77 21.40 14.75
CA SER A 78 1.40 20.14 14.10
C SER A 78 1.82 18.92 14.95
N ALA A 79 0.90 17.96 15.12
CA ALA A 79 1.17 16.66 15.73
C ALA A 79 1.85 15.67 14.76
N TYR A 80 2.22 16.11 13.56
CA TYR A 80 2.77 15.28 12.50
C TYR A 80 4.16 15.74 12.09
N ILE A 81 4.99 14.78 11.69
CA ILE A 81 6.33 14.97 11.17
C ILE A 81 6.29 14.68 9.68
N PRO A 82 6.61 15.65 8.80
CA PRO A 82 6.63 15.41 7.37
C PRO A 82 7.85 14.59 6.97
N VAL A 83 7.62 13.56 6.16
CA VAL A 83 8.67 12.79 5.47
C VAL A 83 8.48 12.99 3.97
N THR A 84 9.51 13.44 3.29
CA THR A 84 9.41 13.88 1.90
C THR A 84 10.36 13.09 1.03
N PHE A 85 9.83 12.59 -0.09
CA PHE A 85 10.59 11.85 -1.12
C PHE A 85 10.40 12.53 -2.47
N GLU A 86 11.40 12.45 -3.35
CA GLU A 86 11.30 12.79 -4.77
C GLU A 86 11.36 11.49 -5.57
N PHE A 87 10.60 11.41 -6.67
CA PHE A 87 10.62 10.26 -7.56
C PHE A 87 10.32 10.64 -9.01
N ASN A 88 10.70 9.78 -9.95
CA ASN A 88 10.41 9.96 -11.37
C ASN A 88 9.01 9.45 -11.67
N ASN A 89 8.21 10.25 -12.36
CA ASN A 89 6.86 9.91 -12.80
C ASN A 89 6.87 9.70 -14.32
N GLY A 90 6.58 8.45 -14.74
CA GLY A 90 6.40 8.11 -16.16
C GLY A 90 5.04 8.56 -16.74
N GLY A 91 4.16 9.07 -15.88
CA GLY A 91 2.80 9.49 -16.26
C GLY A 91 1.71 8.71 -15.53
N GLU A 92 2.08 7.69 -14.75
CA GLU A 92 1.14 6.83 -14.04
C GLU A 92 0.50 7.52 -12.83
N VAL A 93 1.26 8.40 -12.17
CA VAL A 93 0.81 9.09 -10.96
C VAL A 93 0.27 10.47 -11.28
N ILE A 94 -0.95 10.72 -10.85
CA ILE A 94 -1.63 12.01 -11.01
C ILE A 94 -1.13 12.98 -9.93
N PRO A 95 -0.50 14.12 -10.31
CA PRO A 95 -0.06 15.11 -9.33
C PRO A 95 -1.20 15.67 -8.50
N GLY A 96 -0.97 15.81 -7.19
CA GLY A 96 -1.97 16.34 -6.26
C GLY A 96 -2.93 15.29 -5.71
N SER A 97 -2.74 14.02 -6.04
CA SER A 97 -3.51 12.92 -5.45
C SER A 97 -3.14 12.71 -3.98
N PHE A 98 -4.13 12.36 -3.17
CA PHE A 98 -3.91 11.77 -1.86
C PHE A 98 -3.66 10.28 -2.02
N VAL A 99 -2.67 9.77 -1.32
CA VAL A 99 -2.23 8.37 -1.43
C VAL A 99 -2.00 7.79 -0.04
N GLU A 100 -2.15 6.48 0.11
CA GLU A 100 -1.69 5.78 1.29
C GLU A 100 -0.19 5.51 1.16
N VAL A 101 0.60 5.81 2.21
CA VAL A 101 2.07 5.70 2.17
C VAL A 101 2.55 4.66 3.18
N PHE A 102 3.33 3.71 2.70
CA PHE A 102 4.02 2.69 3.49
C PHE A 102 5.50 3.08 3.59
N LEU A 103 5.93 3.55 4.76
CA LEU A 103 7.33 3.92 4.99
C LEU A 103 8.17 2.67 5.22
N LEU A 104 9.27 2.55 4.49
CA LEU A 104 10.13 1.38 4.49
C LEU A 104 11.46 1.70 5.20
N SER A 105 11.88 0.78 6.05
CA SER A 105 13.25 0.70 6.59
C SER A 105 14.05 -0.36 5.86
N ALA A 106 15.32 -0.53 6.23
CA ALA A 106 16.11 -1.64 5.73
C ALA A 106 15.41 -2.99 5.95
N PRO A 107 15.48 -3.91 4.98
CA PRO A 107 14.88 -5.25 5.10
C PRO A 107 15.39 -6.00 6.33
N ARG A 108 14.51 -6.75 6.97
CA ARG A 108 14.84 -7.67 8.07
C ARG A 108 14.78 -9.09 7.52
N PRO A 109 15.93 -9.80 7.36
CA PRO A 109 15.98 -11.08 6.65
C PRO A 109 15.18 -12.21 7.33
N GLU A 110 14.97 -12.14 8.64
CA GLU A 110 14.27 -13.18 9.42
C GLU A 110 12.77 -12.91 9.59
N THR A 111 12.21 -12.00 8.82
CA THR A 111 10.78 -11.65 8.93
C THR A 111 9.93 -12.55 8.05
N LEU A 112 9.02 -13.31 8.67
CA LEU A 112 8.00 -14.05 7.91
C LEU A 112 6.99 -13.05 7.33
N ALA A 113 6.90 -12.98 6.02
CA ALA A 113 5.99 -12.11 5.31
C ALA A 113 5.30 -12.83 4.15
N VAL A 114 4.01 -12.59 4.00
CA VAL A 114 3.17 -13.19 2.97
C VAL A 114 2.60 -12.12 2.05
N PRO A 115 2.23 -12.44 0.79
CA PRO A 115 1.50 -11.53 -0.06
C PRO A 115 0.19 -11.08 0.62
N LEU A 116 -0.16 -9.81 0.52
CA LEU A 116 -1.40 -9.28 1.11
C LEU A 116 -2.63 -10.01 0.53
N SER A 117 -2.55 -10.44 -0.74
CA SER A 117 -3.58 -11.25 -1.41
C SER A 117 -3.83 -12.63 -0.80
N ALA A 118 -2.93 -13.14 0.05
CA ALA A 118 -3.10 -14.41 0.75
C ALA A 118 -3.93 -14.27 2.05
N VAL A 119 -4.09 -13.04 2.53
CA VAL A 119 -4.78 -12.75 3.79
C VAL A 119 -6.24 -12.49 3.54
N THR A 120 -7.10 -13.08 4.35
CA THR A 120 -8.53 -12.79 4.42
C THR A 120 -8.87 -12.14 5.74
N GLU A 121 -9.80 -11.21 5.72
CA GLU A 121 -10.37 -10.63 6.92
C GLU A 121 -11.84 -11.06 7.04
N ASP A 122 -12.24 -11.38 8.26
CA ASP A 122 -13.61 -11.72 8.59
C ASP A 122 -13.90 -11.25 10.02
N GLN A 123 -14.79 -10.25 10.15
CA GLN A 123 -15.18 -9.65 11.45
C GLN A 123 -13.97 -9.17 12.31
N GLY A 124 -12.93 -8.61 11.66
CA GLY A 124 -11.72 -8.14 12.33
C GLY A 124 -10.68 -9.23 12.63
N VAL A 125 -10.94 -10.48 12.24
CA VAL A 125 -10.00 -11.60 12.38
C VAL A 125 -9.31 -11.85 11.04
N TYR A 126 -7.99 -11.80 11.04
CA TYR A 126 -7.17 -12.09 9.86
C TYR A 126 -6.82 -13.57 9.80
N SER A 127 -6.90 -14.15 8.60
CA SER A 127 -6.61 -15.57 8.39
C SER A 127 -5.93 -15.81 7.05
N VAL A 128 -5.20 -16.91 6.96
CA VAL A 128 -4.65 -17.47 5.72
C VAL A 128 -5.15 -18.90 5.53
N PHE A 129 -5.14 -19.40 4.30
CA PHE A 129 -5.39 -20.80 4.01
C PHE A 129 -4.05 -21.52 3.83
N VAL A 130 -3.75 -22.46 4.74
CA VAL A 130 -2.56 -23.30 4.70
C VAL A 130 -2.92 -24.60 3.99
N GLN A 131 -2.12 -24.98 3.01
CA GLN A 131 -2.25 -26.27 2.34
C GLN A 131 -1.57 -27.36 3.16
N LEU A 132 -2.32 -28.36 3.59
CA LEU A 132 -1.80 -29.53 4.31
C LEU A 132 -1.37 -30.63 3.35
N ASP A 133 -2.18 -30.84 2.30
CA ASP A 133 -1.95 -31.77 1.21
C ASP A 133 -2.57 -31.19 -0.10
N PRO A 134 -2.39 -31.82 -1.28
CA PRO A 134 -2.84 -31.25 -2.56
C PRO A 134 -4.33 -30.86 -2.62
N GLU A 135 -5.17 -31.47 -1.78
CA GLU A 135 -6.62 -31.29 -1.80
C GLU A 135 -7.16 -30.66 -0.51
N THR A 136 -6.35 -30.56 0.54
CA THR A 136 -6.80 -30.12 1.87
C THR A 136 -6.21 -28.77 2.25
N TYR A 137 -7.09 -27.82 2.54
CA TYR A 137 -6.76 -26.48 3.00
C TYR A 137 -7.39 -26.20 4.36
N VAL A 138 -6.62 -25.65 5.27
CA VAL A 138 -7.10 -25.27 6.60
C VAL A 138 -7.02 -23.75 6.76
N LYS A 139 -8.14 -23.14 7.16
CA LYS A 139 -8.17 -21.73 7.55
C LYS A 139 -7.46 -21.59 8.90
N ARG A 140 -6.45 -20.74 8.95
CA ARG A 140 -5.67 -20.48 10.15
C ARG A 140 -5.63 -19.00 10.45
N GLU A 141 -5.97 -18.66 11.67
CA GLU A 141 -5.89 -17.27 12.15
C GLU A 141 -4.42 -16.85 12.27
N VAL A 142 -4.18 -15.59 11.92
CA VAL A 142 -2.85 -14.98 11.94
C VAL A 142 -2.89 -13.60 12.55
N LYS A 143 -1.80 -13.22 13.20
CA LYS A 143 -1.60 -11.87 13.69
C LYS A 143 -0.69 -11.12 12.74
N LEU A 144 -1.19 -10.03 12.20
CA LEU A 144 -0.47 -9.21 11.24
C LEU A 144 0.46 -8.22 11.93
N GLY A 145 1.59 -7.96 11.30
CA GLY A 145 2.54 -6.92 11.68
C GLY A 145 2.59 -5.79 10.66
N ALA A 146 3.80 -5.32 10.36
CA ALA A 146 4.02 -4.25 9.39
C ALA A 146 3.70 -4.71 7.96
N SER A 147 3.22 -3.78 7.13
CA SER A 147 2.98 -3.99 5.70
C SER A 147 3.79 -3.00 4.88
N ASP A 148 4.17 -3.42 3.66
CA ASP A 148 4.77 -2.58 2.64
C ASP A 148 3.77 -2.22 1.51
N GLY A 149 2.49 -2.59 1.69
CA GLY A 149 1.41 -2.44 0.73
C GLY A 149 1.23 -3.64 -0.21
N THR A 150 2.26 -4.47 -0.41
CA THR A 150 2.20 -5.69 -1.24
C THR A 150 2.29 -6.96 -0.41
N ARG A 151 3.07 -6.90 0.65
CA ARG A 151 3.28 -8.00 1.61
C ARG A 151 3.00 -7.51 3.02
N VAL A 152 2.63 -8.42 3.88
CA VAL A 152 2.38 -8.17 5.29
C VAL A 152 3.16 -9.17 6.14
N GLN A 153 3.76 -8.66 7.21
CA GLN A 153 4.44 -9.48 8.21
C GLN A 153 3.43 -10.33 8.97
N ILE A 154 3.77 -11.59 9.21
CA ILE A 154 3.04 -12.47 10.12
C ILE A 154 3.82 -12.54 11.44
N LEU A 155 3.17 -12.12 12.51
CA LEU A 155 3.72 -12.16 13.86
C LEU A 155 3.45 -13.48 14.56
N GLU A 156 2.26 -14.06 14.34
CA GLU A 156 1.81 -15.31 14.96
C GLU A 156 0.88 -16.06 14.01
N GLY A 157 0.80 -17.38 14.15
CA GLY A 157 -0.17 -18.24 13.45
C GLY A 157 0.36 -18.92 12.20
N LEU A 158 1.56 -18.59 11.71
CA LEU A 158 2.18 -19.24 10.56
C LEU A 158 3.66 -19.50 10.81
N SER A 159 4.19 -20.60 10.28
CA SER A 159 5.59 -20.98 10.38
C SER A 159 6.29 -20.93 9.03
N SER A 160 7.60 -20.73 9.05
CA SER A 160 8.41 -20.77 7.83
C SER A 160 8.39 -22.19 7.23
N GLY A 161 8.25 -22.27 5.90
CA GLY A 161 8.16 -23.53 5.17
C GLY A 161 6.74 -24.04 4.93
N GLU A 162 5.72 -23.45 5.54
CA GLU A 162 4.32 -23.80 5.25
C GLU A 162 3.88 -23.24 3.89
N THR A 163 3.12 -24.02 3.15
CA THR A 163 2.53 -23.61 1.87
C THR A 163 1.20 -22.93 2.11
N ILE A 164 1.01 -21.74 1.55
CA ILE A 164 -0.22 -20.97 1.67
C ILE A 164 -0.84 -20.66 0.31
N VAL A 165 -2.15 -20.46 0.29
CA VAL A 165 -2.88 -20.00 -0.89
C VAL A 165 -2.68 -18.50 -1.04
N SER A 166 -2.03 -18.08 -2.13
CA SER A 166 -1.83 -16.65 -2.46
C SER A 166 -2.67 -16.15 -3.64
N ARG A 167 -3.22 -17.08 -4.43
CA ARG A 167 -4.15 -16.80 -5.54
C ARG A 167 -5.36 -17.71 -5.43
N GLY A 168 -6.54 -17.19 -5.78
CA GLY A 168 -7.77 -17.96 -5.66
C GLY A 168 -8.26 -18.15 -4.22
N VAL A 169 -7.84 -17.29 -3.30
CA VAL A 169 -8.23 -17.37 -1.87
C VAL A 169 -9.75 -17.31 -1.69
N ALA A 170 -10.45 -16.48 -2.50
CA ALA A 170 -11.91 -16.39 -2.46
C ALA A 170 -12.58 -17.72 -2.84
N GLN A 171 -12.04 -18.43 -3.84
CA GLN A 171 -12.55 -19.73 -4.26
C GLN A 171 -12.40 -20.78 -3.15
N VAL A 172 -11.23 -20.83 -2.49
CA VAL A 172 -10.99 -21.72 -1.35
C VAL A 172 -11.92 -21.37 -0.18
N LYS A 173 -12.10 -20.07 0.09
CA LYS A 173 -13.05 -19.60 1.12
C LYS A 173 -14.48 -20.06 0.81
N MET A 174 -14.95 -19.93 -0.42
CA MET A 174 -16.29 -20.39 -0.83
C MET A 174 -16.44 -21.91 -0.73
N ALA A 175 -15.43 -22.67 -1.16
CA ALA A 175 -15.45 -24.12 -1.07
C ALA A 175 -15.51 -24.61 0.39
N SER A 176 -14.84 -23.93 1.33
CA SER A 176 -14.91 -24.26 2.75
C SER A 176 -16.30 -24.07 3.37
N PHE A 177 -17.12 -23.14 2.85
CA PHE A 177 -18.51 -22.97 3.27
C PHE A 177 -19.44 -24.02 2.65
N SER A 178 -19.21 -24.44 1.41
CA SER A 178 -20.08 -25.43 0.73
C SER A 178 -19.85 -26.86 1.26
N GLY A 179 -18.67 -27.19 1.76
CA GLY A 179 -18.40 -28.47 2.45
C GLY A 179 -19.01 -28.60 3.84
N ALA A 180 -19.57 -27.53 4.40
CA ALA A 180 -20.20 -27.53 5.72
C ALA A 180 -21.73 -27.78 5.68
N ILE A 181 -22.34 -28.06 4.52
CA ILE A 181 -23.75 -28.44 4.42
C ILE A 181 -23.87 -29.94 4.72
N PRO A 182 -24.46 -30.35 5.86
CA PRO A 182 -24.71 -31.77 6.12
C PRO A 182 -25.68 -32.27 5.05
N GLY A 183 -25.28 -33.30 4.31
CA GLY A 183 -26.20 -33.98 3.39
C GLY A 183 -27.42 -34.47 4.18
N HIS A 184 -28.60 -33.96 3.86
CA HIS A 184 -29.84 -34.52 4.34
C HIS A 184 -30.00 -35.91 3.70
N THR A 185 -29.62 -36.97 4.41
CA THR A 185 -30.00 -38.33 4.09
C THR A 185 -31.51 -38.47 4.35
N HIS A 186 -32.31 -38.36 3.30
CA HIS A 186 -33.68 -38.88 3.34
C HIS A 186 -33.59 -40.41 3.23
N SER A 187 -33.78 -41.10 4.38
CA SER A 187 -34.11 -42.50 4.41
C SER A 187 -35.60 -42.62 4.12
N HIS A 188 -35.95 -43.36 3.07
CA HIS A 188 -37.26 -43.95 2.86
C HIS A 188 -37.30 -45.34 3.48
#